data_a2ac46802343ebcf34f81d39eefce42a
#
_entry.id   a2ac46802343ebcf34f81d39eefce42a
#
_cell.length_a   1.000
_cell.length_b   1.000
_cell.length_c   1.000
_cell.angle_alpha   90.00
_cell.angle_beta   90.00
_cell.angle_gamma   90.00
#
_symmetry.space_group_name_H-M   'P 1'
#
loop_
_entity.id
_entity.type
_entity.pdbx_description
1 polymer ?
#
loop_
_entity_poly.entity_id
_entity_poly.type
_entity_poly.pdbx_seq_one_letter_code
_entity_poly.pdbx_strand_id
1 'polypeptide(L)'
;FENLEVETGGSPFVPVQELNELRRSAFEQLTEEILRPYRREIPENRACGTGQGWQNPEENNQAGSESEKTSPAQDVELTAGLPVQSQKTLFENKKGNKTALYHIHVSVEHPAQLKVALSVPEVGAIYLDSAEFGAEQWNEWVSRCHEADKQCLLVMPHIFRDRAKEYFETHRSRLESAGFDGLVIRAWEELELVREWKISIPLVMDYGIYTMNHRAEDFVREMAPELSMRFTLPVELNSRELEARDSRERELLVYGSIPVMVTAQCIRKTVEGCSKCPEYLYLRDRKKKVFPVRNQCRFCCNTIYNSSPLSLLKDKKQIDRLQPEVLRLAFTSESAAQTGEVLDAYVKTFLHQEPVELEGEFTRGHFKRGVE
;
A
#
# COMPACT_ATOMS: atom_id res chain seq x y z
N PHE A 1 -26.22 -8.72 -26.95
CA PHE A 1 -27.44 -9.26 -27.57
C PHE A 1 -26.99 -10.15 -28.71
N GLU A 2 -27.26 -11.45 -28.64
CA GLU A 2 -26.93 -12.38 -29.75
C GLU A 2 -27.97 -12.34 -30.88
N ASN A 3 -29.21 -11.95 -30.57
CA ASN A 3 -30.28 -11.73 -31.58
C ASN A 3 -31.15 -10.56 -31.11
N LEU A 4 -31.35 -9.58 -31.98
CA LEU A 4 -32.31 -8.49 -31.83
C LEU A 4 -33.19 -8.44 -33.03
N GLU A 5 -34.46 -8.83 -32.89
CA GLU A 5 -35.49 -8.65 -33.92
C GLU A 5 -36.33 -7.43 -33.57
N VAL A 6 -36.46 -6.50 -34.51
CA VAL A 6 -37.24 -5.29 -34.34
C VAL A 6 -38.35 -5.28 -35.39
N GLU A 7 -39.59 -5.47 -34.94
CA GLU A 7 -40.77 -5.33 -35.79
C GLU A 7 -41.41 -3.94 -35.57
N THR A 8 -41.44 -3.13 -36.60
CA THR A 8 -42.11 -1.82 -36.56
C THR A 8 -43.17 -1.70 -37.63
N GLY A 9 -44.38 -1.36 -37.25
CA GLY A 9 -45.48 -1.05 -38.14
C GLY A 9 -45.41 0.39 -38.66
N GLY A 10 -44.57 0.68 -39.66
CA GLY A 10 -44.39 2.03 -40.22
C GLY A 10 -43.04 2.66 -39.84
N SER A 11 -42.92 3.98 -40.00
CA SER A 11 -41.71 4.76 -39.56
C SER A 11 -42.04 5.54 -38.29
N PRO A 12 -41.96 4.93 -37.10
CA PRO A 12 -42.26 5.61 -35.86
C PRO A 12 -41.18 6.65 -35.59
N PHE A 13 -41.59 7.87 -35.31
CA PHE A 13 -40.69 8.87 -34.71
C PHE A 13 -40.67 8.67 -33.18
N VAL A 14 -39.53 8.23 -32.67
CA VAL A 14 -39.32 8.13 -31.21
C VAL A 14 -38.36 9.20 -30.78
N PRO A 15 -38.76 10.10 -29.89
CA PRO A 15 -37.86 11.11 -29.34
C PRO A 15 -36.63 10.47 -28.67
N VAL A 16 -35.46 11.06 -28.89
CA VAL A 16 -34.20 10.58 -28.29
C VAL A 16 -34.27 10.51 -26.73
N GLN A 17 -35.07 11.39 -26.15
CA GLN A 17 -35.30 11.38 -24.69
C GLN A 17 -35.98 10.08 -24.25
N GLU A 18 -37.03 9.65 -24.92
CA GLU A 18 -37.75 8.40 -24.62
C GLU A 18 -36.86 7.16 -24.78
N LEU A 19 -36.03 7.15 -25.84
CA LEU A 19 -35.04 6.08 -26.01
C LEU A 19 -34.01 6.02 -24.90
N ASN A 20 -33.57 7.18 -24.42
CA ASN A 20 -32.63 7.25 -23.30
C ASN A 20 -33.28 6.83 -21.95
N GLU A 21 -34.55 7.17 -21.75
CA GLU A 21 -35.33 6.73 -20.58
C GLU A 21 -35.55 5.22 -20.59
N LEU A 22 -35.92 4.68 -21.74
CA LEU A 22 -36.09 3.23 -21.94
C LEU A 22 -34.77 2.49 -21.65
N ARG A 23 -33.67 2.99 -22.21
CA ARG A 23 -32.35 2.40 -21.99
C ARG A 23 -31.98 2.42 -20.50
N ARG A 24 -32.21 3.55 -19.80
CA ARG A 24 -31.93 3.69 -18.39
C ARG A 24 -32.73 2.70 -17.57
N SER A 25 -34.04 2.63 -17.78
CA SER A 25 -34.93 1.70 -17.13
C SER A 25 -34.54 0.24 -17.35
N ALA A 26 -34.16 -0.13 -18.57
CA ALA A 26 -33.70 -1.47 -18.89
C ALA A 26 -32.41 -1.85 -18.15
N PHE A 27 -31.44 -0.91 -18.05
CA PHE A 27 -30.22 -1.13 -17.28
C PHE A 27 -30.48 -1.21 -15.78
N GLU A 28 -31.40 -0.42 -15.24
CA GLU A 28 -31.80 -0.48 -13.83
C GLU A 28 -32.42 -1.84 -13.51
N GLN A 29 -33.36 -2.33 -14.33
CA GLN A 29 -33.97 -3.63 -14.17
C GLN A 29 -32.95 -4.78 -14.28
N LEU A 30 -32.07 -4.73 -15.25
CA LEU A 30 -31.01 -5.72 -15.42
C LEU A 30 -30.07 -5.74 -14.19
N THR A 31 -29.70 -4.57 -13.70
CA THR A 31 -28.85 -4.44 -12.50
C THR A 31 -29.56 -5.03 -11.28
N GLU A 32 -30.84 -4.75 -11.11
CA GLU A 32 -31.68 -5.31 -10.03
C GLU A 32 -31.71 -6.84 -10.07
N GLU A 33 -31.95 -7.42 -11.24
CA GLU A 33 -31.99 -8.88 -11.43
C GLU A 33 -30.62 -9.53 -11.17
N ILE A 34 -29.52 -8.92 -11.64
CA ILE A 34 -28.15 -9.42 -11.41
C ILE A 34 -27.80 -9.37 -9.92
N LEU A 35 -28.18 -8.31 -9.21
CA LEU A 35 -27.81 -8.10 -7.81
C LEU A 35 -28.75 -8.83 -6.84
N ARG A 36 -29.97 -9.21 -7.26
CA ARG A 36 -30.96 -9.86 -6.42
C ARG A 36 -30.42 -11.11 -5.67
N PRO A 37 -29.66 -12.02 -6.29
CA PRO A 37 -29.11 -13.19 -5.60
C PRO A 37 -28.04 -12.85 -4.55
N TYR A 38 -27.44 -11.65 -4.64
CA TYR A 38 -26.37 -11.19 -3.75
C TYR A 38 -26.87 -10.27 -2.64
N ARG A 39 -28.15 -9.89 -2.64
CA ARG A 39 -28.74 -9.11 -1.57
C ARG A 39 -28.84 -9.96 -0.31
N ARG A 40 -28.16 -9.51 0.75
CA ARG A 40 -28.30 -10.13 2.08
C ARG A 40 -29.57 -9.61 2.72
N GLU A 41 -30.40 -10.52 3.24
CA GLU A 41 -31.50 -10.15 4.12
C GLU A 41 -30.90 -9.55 5.40
N ILE A 42 -31.30 -8.33 5.72
CA ILE A 42 -30.92 -7.70 6.99
C ILE A 42 -31.76 -8.37 8.06
N PRO A 43 -31.17 -9.05 9.09
CA PRO A 43 -31.93 -9.62 10.15
C PRO A 43 -32.80 -8.54 10.82
N GLU A 44 -34.09 -8.78 11.00
CA GLU A 44 -35.05 -7.81 11.55
C GLU A 44 -34.68 -7.28 12.96
N ASN A 45 -33.75 -7.90 13.66
CA ASN A 45 -33.30 -7.54 15.00
C ASN A 45 -32.09 -6.58 15.08
N ARG A 46 -31.65 -5.98 13.98
CA ARG A 46 -30.79 -4.80 14.02
C ARG A 46 -31.55 -3.56 13.59
N ALA A 47 -32.51 -3.14 14.42
CA ALA A 47 -32.94 -1.75 14.43
C ALA A 47 -31.70 -0.91 14.78
N CYS A 48 -31.00 -0.45 13.76
CA CYS A 48 -30.05 0.62 13.92
C CYS A 48 -30.86 1.81 14.44
N GLY A 49 -30.56 2.26 15.64
CA GLY A 49 -31.21 3.42 16.22
C GLY A 49 -31.21 4.55 15.19
N THR A 50 -32.40 5.03 14.91
CA THR A 50 -32.68 6.14 14.03
C THR A 50 -31.82 7.32 14.39
N GLY A 51 -30.96 7.72 13.46
CA GLY A 51 -30.40 9.02 13.19
C GLY A 51 -30.26 9.99 14.37
N GLN A 52 -29.09 10.01 14.99
CA GLN A 52 -28.57 11.29 15.47
C GLN A 52 -27.35 11.61 14.61
N GLY A 53 -27.49 12.66 13.80
CA GLY A 53 -26.42 13.21 13.01
C GLY A 53 -25.23 13.55 13.90
N TRP A 54 -24.05 13.37 13.36
CA TRP A 54 -22.80 13.83 13.94
C TRP A 54 -22.92 15.33 14.24
N GLN A 55 -23.15 15.67 15.51
CA GLN A 55 -23.02 17.03 16.01
C GLN A 55 -21.60 17.21 16.52
N ASN A 56 -20.96 18.29 16.05
CA ASN A 56 -19.67 18.76 16.48
C ASN A 56 -19.60 18.89 18.02
N PRO A 57 -18.50 18.50 18.70
CA PRO A 57 -18.40 18.54 20.17
C PRO A 57 -18.06 19.91 20.74
N GLU A 58 -18.38 21.04 20.10
CA GLU A 58 -18.01 22.37 20.58
C GLU A 58 -19.19 23.27 21.02
N GLU A 59 -20.29 22.72 21.48
CA GLU A 59 -21.28 23.55 22.20
C GLU A 59 -22.10 22.68 23.16
N ASN A 60 -21.64 22.50 24.40
CA ASN A 60 -22.47 22.61 25.61
C ASN A 60 -21.68 22.32 26.89
N ASN A 61 -21.17 23.37 27.49
CA ASN A 61 -20.87 23.41 28.92
C ASN A 61 -22.05 24.06 29.59
N GLN A 62 -22.93 23.27 30.27
CA GLN A 62 -23.58 23.69 31.52
C GLN A 62 -24.52 22.60 32.08
N ALA A 63 -24.18 22.21 33.29
CA ALA A 63 -25.03 21.86 34.41
C ALA A 63 -25.96 20.63 34.38
N GLY A 64 -25.81 19.77 35.40
CA GLY A 64 -26.88 18.93 35.92
C GLY A 64 -26.43 17.56 36.38
N SER A 65 -26.07 17.47 37.67
CA SER A 65 -25.94 16.21 38.45
C SER A 65 -27.26 15.47 38.53
N GLU A 66 -27.27 14.16 38.30
CA GLU A 66 -28.02 13.22 39.09
C GLU A 66 -27.63 11.77 38.77
N SER A 67 -27.46 11.02 39.84
CA SER A 67 -27.00 9.64 39.88
C SER A 67 -28.15 8.66 39.62
N GLU A 68 -27.98 7.72 38.70
CA GLU A 68 -28.79 6.48 38.74
C GLU A 68 -27.91 5.24 38.54
N LYS A 69 -28.17 4.29 39.43
CA LYS A 69 -27.48 3.01 39.60
C LYS A 69 -27.84 2.06 38.46
N THR A 70 -26.87 1.52 37.80
CA THR A 70 -27.02 0.38 36.90
C THR A 70 -26.46 -0.89 37.52
N SER A 71 -27.26 -1.95 37.47
CA SER A 71 -26.94 -3.32 37.87
C SER A 71 -25.86 -3.96 36.98
N PRO A 72 -25.16 -4.98 37.49
CA PRO A 72 -23.94 -5.49 36.86
C PRO A 72 -24.25 -6.36 35.61
N ALA A 73 -23.52 -6.11 34.56
CA ALA A 73 -23.43 -6.96 33.37
C ALA A 73 -22.65 -8.24 33.70
N GLN A 74 -23.15 -9.37 33.25
CA GLN A 74 -22.52 -10.68 33.39
C GLN A 74 -21.25 -10.71 32.55
N ASP A 75 -20.12 -11.02 33.20
CA ASP A 75 -18.83 -11.28 32.57
C ASP A 75 -18.92 -12.58 31.77
N VAL A 76 -18.73 -12.47 30.46
CA VAL A 76 -18.43 -13.61 29.62
C VAL A 76 -16.90 -13.82 29.68
N GLU A 77 -16.49 -14.86 30.39
CA GLU A 77 -15.08 -15.32 30.39
C GLU A 77 -14.62 -15.63 28.97
N LEU A 78 -13.77 -14.78 28.44
CA LEU A 78 -12.93 -15.09 27.29
C LEU A 78 -11.83 -16.03 27.75
N THR A 79 -11.87 -17.25 27.27
CA THR A 79 -10.85 -18.29 27.47
C THR A 79 -9.48 -17.74 27.17
N ALA A 80 -8.57 -17.92 28.13
CA ALA A 80 -7.18 -17.50 28.08
C ALA A 80 -6.49 -17.98 26.78
N GLY A 81 -5.94 -17.02 26.05
CA GLY A 81 -5.11 -17.28 24.89
C GLY A 81 -3.88 -18.10 25.24
N LEU A 82 -3.53 -19.01 24.35
CA LEU A 82 -2.27 -19.75 24.35
C LEU A 82 -1.08 -18.77 24.46
N PRO A 83 0.00 -19.13 25.16
CA PRO A 83 1.15 -18.24 25.30
C PRO A 83 1.74 -17.92 23.93
N VAL A 84 1.78 -16.67 23.57
CA VAL A 84 2.50 -16.14 22.43
C VAL A 84 3.97 -16.49 22.66
N GLN A 85 4.47 -17.53 21.96
CA GLN A 85 5.90 -17.76 21.87
C GLN A 85 6.53 -16.47 21.32
N SER A 86 7.56 -15.97 21.97
CA SER A 86 8.30 -14.77 21.58
C SER A 86 8.66 -14.83 20.10
N GLN A 87 7.87 -14.18 19.27
CA GLN A 87 8.17 -13.99 17.87
C GLN A 87 9.47 -13.18 17.81
N LYS A 88 10.50 -13.75 17.17
CA LYS A 88 11.68 -12.98 16.80
C LYS A 88 11.19 -11.72 16.10
N THR A 89 11.52 -10.56 16.68
CA THR A 89 11.18 -9.27 16.09
C THR A 89 11.74 -9.25 14.66
N LEU A 90 10.90 -8.87 13.69
CA LEU A 90 11.19 -8.90 12.25
C LEU A 90 12.52 -8.22 11.88
N PHE A 91 13.06 -7.42 12.79
CA PHE A 91 14.23 -6.57 12.56
C PHE A 91 15.05 -6.39 13.84
N GLU A 92 15.50 -7.49 14.44
CA GLU A 92 16.58 -7.37 15.42
C GLU A 92 17.87 -6.98 14.70
N ASN A 93 18.19 -5.70 14.75
CA ASN A 93 19.51 -5.22 14.36
C ASN A 93 20.57 -5.91 15.24
N LYS A 94 21.37 -6.79 14.65
CA LYS A 94 22.46 -7.51 15.36
C LYS A 94 23.49 -6.57 15.96
N LYS A 95 23.48 -5.27 15.67
CA LYS A 95 24.38 -4.22 16.18
C LYS A 95 23.74 -2.83 16.27
N GLY A 96 22.43 -2.73 16.36
CA GLY A 96 21.76 -1.43 16.42
C GLY A 96 21.97 -0.73 17.76
N ASN A 97 22.37 0.52 17.68
CA ASN A 97 22.35 1.45 18.79
C ASN A 97 20.91 1.47 19.37
N LYS A 98 20.70 0.94 20.58
CA LYS A 98 19.38 0.83 21.26
C LYS A 98 18.70 2.19 21.51
N THR A 99 19.25 3.29 21.00
CA THR A 99 18.80 4.67 21.18
C THR A 99 18.26 5.34 19.91
N ALA A 100 18.31 4.70 18.74
CA ALA A 100 17.72 5.28 17.53
C ALA A 100 16.18 5.15 17.60
N LEU A 101 15.51 6.29 17.46
CA LEU A 101 14.04 6.38 17.50
C LEU A 101 13.40 5.71 16.27
N TYR A 102 14.11 5.64 15.14
CA TYR A 102 13.64 5.14 13.87
C TYR A 102 14.62 4.20 13.20
N HIS A 103 14.09 3.26 12.40
CA HIS A 103 14.84 2.50 11.39
C HIS A 103 14.58 3.10 10.01
N ILE A 104 15.60 3.21 9.18
CA ILE A 104 15.46 3.65 7.78
C ILE A 104 15.48 2.44 6.88
N HIS A 105 14.39 2.23 6.13
CA HIS A 105 14.28 1.23 5.09
C HIS A 105 14.15 1.90 3.72
N VAL A 106 14.70 1.24 2.69
CA VAL A 106 14.78 1.81 1.35
C VAL A 106 14.22 0.84 0.32
N SER A 107 13.18 1.26 -0.42
CA SER A 107 12.72 0.54 -1.61
C SER A 107 13.44 1.08 -2.84
N VAL A 108 13.92 0.20 -3.70
CA VAL A 108 14.65 0.55 -4.92
C VAL A 108 14.09 -0.17 -6.13
N GLU A 109 14.02 0.55 -7.24
CA GLU A 109 13.58 0.05 -8.54
C GLU A 109 14.73 -0.04 -9.56
N HIS A 110 15.96 0.33 -9.15
CA HIS A 110 17.12 0.35 -10.04
C HIS A 110 18.41 -0.10 -9.35
N PRO A 111 19.30 -0.86 -10.05
CA PRO A 111 20.58 -1.27 -9.48
C PRO A 111 21.47 -0.10 -9.05
N ALA A 112 21.36 1.07 -9.72
CA ALA A 112 22.11 2.27 -9.36
C ALA A 112 21.68 2.83 -7.99
N GLN A 113 20.37 2.78 -7.66
CA GLN A 113 19.82 3.17 -6.37
C GLN A 113 20.23 2.17 -5.28
N LEU A 114 20.20 0.87 -5.60
CA LEU A 114 20.68 -0.19 -4.69
C LEU A 114 22.14 0.05 -4.29
N LYS A 115 23.00 0.40 -5.23
CA LYS A 115 24.42 0.69 -4.93
C LYS A 115 24.59 1.82 -3.91
N VAL A 116 23.76 2.86 -4.00
CA VAL A 116 23.74 3.97 -3.03
C VAL A 116 23.23 3.49 -1.68
N ALA A 117 22.09 2.79 -1.65
CA ALA A 117 21.51 2.30 -0.41
C ALA A 117 22.44 1.35 0.36
N LEU A 118 23.21 0.51 -0.36
CA LEU A 118 24.22 -0.37 0.23
C LEU A 118 25.34 0.40 0.92
N SER A 119 25.71 1.59 0.43
CA SER A 119 26.82 2.39 0.97
C SER A 119 26.48 3.22 2.19
N VAL A 120 25.19 3.36 2.55
CA VAL A 120 24.74 4.17 3.71
C VAL A 120 24.54 3.27 4.93
N PRO A 121 25.37 3.41 5.99
CA PRO A 121 25.33 2.51 7.15
C PRO A 121 23.99 2.49 7.88
N GLU A 122 23.28 3.61 7.92
CA GLU A 122 22.03 3.82 8.65
C GLU A 122 20.80 3.10 8.00
N VAL A 123 20.95 2.64 6.77
CA VAL A 123 19.92 1.83 6.11
C VAL A 123 19.92 0.44 6.72
N GLY A 124 18.80 0.05 7.33
CA GLY A 124 18.65 -1.27 7.97
C GLY A 124 18.15 -2.35 7.01
N ALA A 125 17.25 -1.99 6.07
CA ALA A 125 16.69 -2.92 5.10
C ALA A 125 16.53 -2.31 3.72
N ILE A 126 16.68 -3.16 2.69
CA ILE A 126 16.52 -2.79 1.29
C ILE A 126 15.43 -3.67 0.67
N TYR A 127 14.48 -3.03 0.01
CA TYR A 127 13.34 -3.67 -0.64
C TYR A 127 13.56 -3.62 -2.16
N LEU A 128 13.74 -4.79 -2.77
CA LEU A 128 14.04 -4.93 -4.21
C LEU A 128 12.76 -5.16 -5.01
N ASP A 129 12.43 -4.29 -5.94
CA ASP A 129 11.25 -4.46 -6.80
C ASP A 129 11.43 -5.64 -7.77
N SER A 130 10.54 -6.63 -7.69
CA SER A 130 10.61 -7.86 -8.48
C SER A 130 10.45 -7.67 -9.98
N ALA A 131 9.89 -6.53 -10.42
CA ALA A 131 9.79 -6.22 -11.85
C ALA A 131 11.15 -5.90 -12.47
N GLU A 132 12.09 -5.40 -11.67
CA GLU A 132 13.44 -5.04 -12.12
C GLU A 132 14.46 -6.08 -11.69
N PHE A 133 14.47 -6.45 -10.43
CA PHE A 133 15.40 -7.42 -9.86
C PHE A 133 14.92 -8.85 -10.12
N GLY A 134 15.41 -9.46 -11.23
CA GLY A 134 14.94 -10.76 -11.70
C GLY A 134 15.46 -11.94 -10.90
N ALA A 135 14.74 -13.05 -11.01
CA ALA A 135 15.01 -14.28 -10.26
C ALA A 135 16.38 -14.88 -10.53
N GLU A 136 16.97 -14.60 -11.69
CA GLU A 136 18.31 -15.09 -12.09
C GLU A 136 19.41 -14.57 -11.16
N GLN A 137 19.19 -13.41 -10.53
CA GLN A 137 20.20 -12.71 -9.72
C GLN A 137 19.79 -12.54 -8.26
N TRP A 138 18.68 -13.14 -7.80
CA TRP A 138 18.21 -12.95 -6.41
C TRP A 138 19.28 -13.31 -5.37
N ASN A 139 19.93 -14.45 -5.51
CA ASN A 139 20.98 -14.88 -4.57
C ASN A 139 22.14 -13.85 -4.52
N GLU A 140 22.55 -13.30 -5.66
CA GLU A 140 23.60 -12.30 -5.72
C GLU A 140 23.17 -11.00 -4.99
N TRP A 141 21.96 -10.51 -5.26
CA TRP A 141 21.46 -9.29 -4.63
C TRP A 141 21.29 -9.44 -3.11
N VAL A 142 20.76 -10.59 -2.66
CA VAL A 142 20.63 -10.90 -1.24
C VAL A 142 22.01 -10.95 -0.58
N SER A 143 22.97 -11.66 -1.16
CA SER A 143 24.34 -11.73 -0.64
C SER A 143 24.96 -10.34 -0.48
N ARG A 144 24.81 -9.48 -1.48
CA ARG A 144 25.34 -8.09 -1.42
C ARG A 144 24.70 -7.25 -0.33
N CYS A 145 23.39 -7.45 -0.06
CA CYS A 145 22.72 -6.78 1.05
C CYS A 145 23.26 -7.30 2.39
N HIS A 146 23.38 -8.60 2.55
CA HIS A 146 23.90 -9.21 3.77
C HIS A 146 25.37 -8.88 4.05
N GLU A 147 26.22 -8.84 3.00
CA GLU A 147 27.62 -8.38 3.11
C GLU A 147 27.72 -6.92 3.59
N ALA A 148 26.71 -6.10 3.29
CA ALA A 148 26.59 -4.73 3.77
C ALA A 148 25.88 -4.61 5.13
N ASP A 149 25.62 -5.73 5.84
CA ASP A 149 24.86 -5.82 7.11
C ASP A 149 23.44 -5.25 7.01
N LYS A 150 22.76 -5.49 5.89
CA LYS A 150 21.39 -5.03 5.60
C LYS A 150 20.47 -6.19 5.31
N GLN A 151 19.22 -6.07 5.76
CA GLN A 151 18.17 -7.00 5.38
C GLN A 151 17.76 -6.77 3.92
N CYS A 152 17.39 -7.85 3.24
CA CYS A 152 16.96 -7.84 1.85
C CYS A 152 15.54 -8.41 1.73
N LEU A 153 14.59 -7.59 1.30
CA LEU A 153 13.21 -8.02 1.06
C LEU A 153 12.88 -7.93 -0.44
N LEU A 154 12.07 -8.86 -0.91
CA LEU A 154 11.56 -8.82 -2.28
C LEU A 154 10.18 -8.17 -2.30
N VAL A 155 10.01 -7.16 -3.14
CA VAL A 155 8.72 -6.49 -3.33
C VAL A 155 7.94 -7.17 -4.44
N MET A 156 6.73 -7.63 -4.11
CA MET A 156 5.83 -8.26 -5.05
C MET A 156 5.20 -7.23 -6.01
N PRO A 157 4.73 -7.61 -7.22
CA PRO A 157 4.20 -6.67 -8.20
C PRO A 157 2.87 -6.05 -7.76
N HIS A 158 2.56 -4.84 -8.20
CA HIS A 158 1.26 -4.19 -7.90
C HIS A 158 0.04 -4.91 -8.50
N ILE A 159 0.22 -5.68 -9.56
CA ILE A 159 -0.83 -6.47 -10.22
C ILE A 159 -0.35 -7.90 -10.30
N PHE A 160 -1.03 -8.78 -9.58
CA PHE A 160 -0.73 -10.20 -9.56
C PHE A 160 -1.74 -10.98 -10.39
N ARG A 161 -1.42 -11.15 -11.69
CA ARG A 161 -2.22 -11.90 -12.67
C ARG A 161 -1.38 -13.02 -13.26
N ASP A 162 -1.93 -13.73 -14.25
CA ASP A 162 -1.35 -14.93 -14.85
C ASP A 162 0.16 -14.85 -15.11
N ARG A 163 0.65 -13.74 -15.69
CA ARG A 163 2.10 -13.56 -15.92
C ARG A 163 2.92 -13.46 -14.65
N ALA A 164 2.42 -12.77 -13.65
CA ALA A 164 3.12 -12.69 -12.37
C ALA A 164 3.08 -14.05 -11.67
N LYS A 165 1.91 -14.70 -11.66
CA LYS A 165 1.73 -16.04 -11.09
C LYS A 165 2.67 -17.04 -11.76
N GLU A 166 2.65 -17.16 -13.08
CA GLU A 166 3.53 -18.04 -13.86
C GLU A 166 5.02 -17.79 -13.58
N TYR A 167 5.40 -16.50 -13.48
CA TYR A 167 6.77 -16.13 -13.18
C TYR A 167 7.20 -16.63 -11.79
N PHE A 168 6.41 -16.39 -10.76
CA PHE A 168 6.75 -16.80 -9.40
C PHE A 168 6.64 -18.33 -9.24
N GLU A 169 5.67 -18.99 -9.87
CA GLU A 169 5.58 -20.47 -9.91
C GLU A 169 6.84 -21.09 -10.54
N THR A 170 7.28 -20.55 -11.68
CA THR A 170 8.50 -21.01 -12.37
C THR A 170 9.75 -20.83 -11.51
N HIS A 171 9.79 -19.77 -10.70
CA HIS A 171 10.97 -19.44 -9.89
C HIS A 171 10.80 -19.74 -8.40
N ARG A 172 9.78 -20.52 -8.02
CA ARG A 172 9.47 -20.83 -6.62
C ARG A 172 10.67 -21.35 -5.85
N SER A 173 11.35 -22.38 -6.35
CA SER A 173 12.53 -22.96 -5.67
C SER A 173 13.65 -21.95 -5.46
N ARG A 174 13.81 -20.99 -6.39
CA ARG A 174 14.78 -19.89 -6.23
C ARG A 174 14.32 -18.90 -5.16
N LEU A 175 13.04 -18.56 -5.12
CA LEU A 175 12.48 -17.67 -4.08
C LEU A 175 12.72 -18.26 -2.68
N GLU A 176 12.43 -19.56 -2.52
CA GLU A 176 12.60 -20.27 -1.25
C GLU A 176 14.08 -20.38 -0.83
N SER A 177 15.01 -20.43 -1.79
CA SER A 177 16.44 -20.61 -1.53
C SER A 177 17.28 -19.33 -1.60
N ALA A 178 16.73 -18.22 -2.06
CA ALA A 178 17.49 -16.98 -2.26
C ALA A 178 17.98 -16.34 -0.94
N GLY A 179 17.31 -16.63 0.19
CA GLY A 179 17.68 -16.11 1.49
C GLY A 179 17.15 -14.71 1.78
N PHE A 180 16.04 -14.32 1.14
CA PHE A 180 15.35 -13.07 1.47
C PHE A 180 14.91 -13.06 2.94
N ASP A 181 15.06 -11.93 3.62
CA ASP A 181 14.62 -11.72 4.99
C ASP A 181 13.12 -11.45 5.10
N GLY A 182 12.44 -11.20 3.99
CA GLY A 182 10.99 -11.03 3.93
C GLY A 182 10.46 -10.75 2.53
N LEU A 183 9.12 -10.72 2.43
CA LEU A 183 8.39 -10.29 1.23
C LEU A 183 7.54 -9.06 1.54
N VAL A 184 7.45 -8.15 0.58
CA VAL A 184 6.54 -7.00 0.64
C VAL A 184 5.33 -7.30 -0.23
N ILE A 185 4.16 -7.44 0.40
CA ILE A 185 2.90 -7.87 -0.19
C ILE A 185 2.09 -6.63 -0.59
N ARG A 186 1.70 -6.54 -1.86
CA ARG A 186 0.95 -5.42 -2.44
C ARG A 186 -0.46 -5.77 -2.89
N ALA A 187 -0.74 -7.08 -3.07
CA ALA A 187 -2.03 -7.60 -3.50
C ALA A 187 -2.46 -8.82 -2.68
N TRP A 188 -3.76 -9.04 -2.57
CA TRP A 188 -4.33 -10.15 -1.80
C TRP A 188 -3.95 -11.54 -2.37
N GLU A 189 -3.84 -11.62 -3.70
CA GLU A 189 -3.44 -12.82 -4.41
C GLU A 189 -2.03 -13.28 -4.01
N GLU A 190 -1.16 -12.35 -3.64
CA GLU A 190 0.20 -12.64 -3.19
C GLU A 190 0.22 -13.25 -1.78
N LEU A 191 -0.64 -12.76 -0.89
CA LEU A 191 -0.81 -13.35 0.43
C LEU A 191 -1.32 -14.77 0.32
N GLU A 192 -2.31 -15.01 -0.56
CA GLU A 192 -2.82 -16.36 -0.79
C GLU A 192 -1.75 -17.30 -1.37
N LEU A 193 -0.92 -16.81 -2.30
CA LEU A 193 0.20 -17.57 -2.85
C LEU A 193 1.19 -17.99 -1.76
N VAL A 194 1.57 -17.07 -0.85
CA VAL A 194 2.48 -17.34 0.27
C VAL A 194 1.89 -18.42 1.19
N ARG A 195 0.58 -18.34 1.47
CA ARG A 195 -0.14 -19.35 2.28
C ARG A 195 -0.19 -20.72 1.59
N GLU A 196 -0.58 -20.74 0.32
CA GLU A 196 -0.64 -21.98 -0.50
C GLU A 196 0.72 -22.68 -0.54
N TRP A 197 1.78 -21.91 -0.72
CA TRP A 197 3.13 -22.43 -0.78
C TRP A 197 3.74 -22.73 0.58
N LYS A 198 3.10 -22.32 1.67
CA LYS A 198 3.59 -22.46 3.05
C LYS A 198 4.98 -21.85 3.24
N ILE A 199 5.21 -20.70 2.60
CA ILE A 199 6.44 -19.94 2.75
C ILE A 199 6.43 -19.29 4.14
N SER A 200 7.43 -19.62 4.97
CA SER A 200 7.54 -19.13 6.34
C SER A 200 8.62 -18.06 6.47
N ILE A 201 8.46 -16.95 5.74
CA ILE A 201 9.31 -15.76 5.89
C ILE A 201 8.46 -14.56 6.32
N PRO A 202 9.03 -13.58 7.01
CA PRO A 202 8.33 -12.37 7.43
C PRO A 202 7.70 -11.60 6.27
N LEU A 203 6.53 -11.00 6.50
CA LEU A 203 5.82 -10.20 5.51
C LEU A 203 5.73 -8.73 5.92
N VAL A 204 5.88 -7.85 4.95
CA VAL A 204 5.47 -6.43 5.05
C VAL A 204 4.22 -6.26 4.21
N MET A 205 3.09 -6.00 4.87
CA MET A 205 1.82 -5.72 4.20
C MET A 205 1.84 -4.25 3.76
N ASP A 206 2.03 -4.01 2.47
CA ASP A 206 2.19 -2.66 1.92
C ASP A 206 0.86 -1.87 1.97
N TYR A 207 0.92 -0.55 1.87
CA TYR A 207 -0.25 0.33 1.90
C TYR A 207 -1.33 -0.05 0.87
N GLY A 208 -0.97 -0.71 -0.23
CA GLY A 208 -1.90 -1.25 -1.23
C GLY A 208 -2.86 -2.33 -0.73
N ILE A 209 -2.64 -2.91 0.44
CA ILE A 209 -3.57 -3.84 1.11
C ILE A 209 -4.72 -3.09 1.80
N TYR A 210 -4.63 -1.76 1.92
CA TYR A 210 -5.67 -0.88 2.47
C TYR A 210 -6.08 -1.20 3.91
N THR A 211 -5.11 -1.51 4.77
CA THR A 211 -5.37 -1.72 6.20
C THR A 211 -5.63 -0.38 6.92
N MET A 212 -6.79 0.23 6.66
CA MET A 212 -7.13 1.58 7.12
C MET A 212 -7.33 1.69 8.64
N ASN A 213 -7.51 0.58 9.34
CA ASN A 213 -7.74 0.53 10.78
C ASN A 213 -7.27 -0.80 11.40
N HIS A 214 -7.25 -0.89 12.72
CA HIS A 214 -6.81 -2.09 13.43
C HIS A 214 -7.60 -3.35 13.08
N ARG A 215 -8.91 -3.24 12.89
CA ARG A 215 -9.73 -4.42 12.52
C ARG A 215 -9.34 -5.00 11.17
N ALA A 216 -8.93 -4.15 10.22
CA ALA A 216 -8.41 -4.61 8.95
C ALA A 216 -7.04 -5.31 9.12
N GLU A 217 -6.17 -4.80 9.99
CA GLU A 217 -4.91 -5.46 10.33
C GLU A 217 -5.15 -6.80 11.03
N ASP A 218 -6.06 -6.84 12.01
CA ASP A 218 -6.42 -8.06 12.73
C ASP A 218 -6.96 -9.12 11.76
N PHE A 219 -7.84 -8.73 10.86
CA PHE A 219 -8.36 -9.62 9.82
C PHE A 219 -7.25 -10.22 8.96
N VAL A 220 -6.26 -9.40 8.53
CA VAL A 220 -5.12 -9.90 7.75
C VAL A 220 -4.28 -10.87 8.58
N ARG A 221 -4.05 -10.59 9.87
CA ARG A 221 -3.34 -11.49 10.79
C ARG A 221 -4.09 -12.81 11.00
N GLU A 222 -5.41 -12.76 11.11
CA GLU A 222 -6.25 -13.95 11.27
C GLU A 222 -6.23 -14.85 10.02
N MET A 223 -6.01 -14.29 8.83
CA MET A 223 -5.89 -15.07 7.59
C MET A 223 -4.63 -15.93 7.54
N ALA A 224 -3.55 -15.51 8.19
CA ALA A 224 -2.27 -16.23 8.20
C ALA A 224 -1.57 -16.04 9.57
N PRO A 225 -2.13 -16.63 10.65
CA PRO A 225 -1.65 -16.43 12.02
C PRO A 225 -0.24 -16.98 12.27
N GLU A 226 0.23 -17.88 11.42
CA GLU A 226 1.58 -18.45 11.46
C GLU A 226 2.66 -17.51 10.92
N LEU A 227 2.28 -16.44 10.20
CA LEU A 227 3.21 -15.52 9.56
C LEU A 227 3.44 -14.27 10.40
N SER A 228 4.69 -13.88 10.54
CA SER A 228 5.05 -12.60 11.15
C SER A 228 4.79 -11.47 10.15
N MET A 229 4.00 -10.46 10.55
CA MET A 229 3.57 -9.36 9.67
C MET A 229 3.84 -8.00 10.28
N ARG A 230 4.47 -7.12 9.48
CA ARG A 230 4.50 -5.67 9.69
C ARG A 230 3.55 -5.01 8.70
N PHE A 231 2.97 -3.87 9.06
CA PHE A 231 2.07 -3.11 8.21
C PHE A 231 2.67 -1.77 7.84
N THR A 232 2.57 -1.41 6.57
CA THR A 232 2.83 -0.04 6.11
C THR A 232 1.57 0.78 6.31
N LEU A 233 1.72 1.93 6.95
CA LEU A 233 0.61 2.86 7.21
C LEU A 233 -0.01 3.35 5.89
N PRO A 234 -1.35 3.46 5.81
CA PRO A 234 -2.04 3.94 4.61
C PRO A 234 -1.62 5.37 4.26
N VAL A 235 -1.34 5.58 2.98
CA VAL A 235 -0.95 6.89 2.44
C VAL A 235 -2.11 7.86 2.27
N GLU A 236 -3.34 7.38 2.40
CA GLU A 236 -4.59 8.14 2.32
C GLU A 236 -4.98 8.82 3.66
N LEU A 237 -4.45 8.34 4.78
CA LEU A 237 -4.74 8.89 6.09
C LEU A 237 -3.89 10.13 6.39
N ASN A 238 -4.50 11.12 7.03
CA ASN A 238 -3.75 12.27 7.53
C ASN A 238 -3.05 11.97 8.88
N SER A 239 -2.17 12.87 9.29
CA SER A 239 -1.37 12.68 10.50
C SER A 239 -2.19 12.53 11.79
N ARG A 240 -3.39 13.14 11.89
CA ARG A 240 -4.27 13.00 13.06
C ARG A 240 -4.94 11.63 13.09
N GLU A 241 -5.40 11.14 11.93
CA GLU A 241 -5.97 9.81 11.80
C GLU A 241 -4.94 8.73 12.09
N LEU A 242 -3.70 8.93 11.62
CA LEU A 242 -2.58 8.03 11.93
C LEU A 242 -2.21 8.05 13.42
N GLU A 243 -2.25 9.22 14.08
CA GLU A 243 -2.03 9.34 15.52
C GLU A 243 -3.13 8.62 16.32
N ALA A 244 -4.39 8.75 15.91
CA ALA A 244 -5.53 8.12 16.58
C ALA A 244 -5.51 6.59 16.48
N ARG A 245 -4.88 6.00 15.46
CA ARG A 245 -4.81 4.55 15.26
C ARG A 245 -3.58 3.88 15.87
N ASP A 246 -2.73 4.56 16.62
CA ASP A 246 -1.44 4.06 17.08
C ASP A 246 -0.53 3.57 15.93
N SER A 247 0.44 4.38 15.58
CA SER A 247 1.36 4.12 14.45
C SER A 247 2.65 3.40 14.85
N ARG A 248 2.81 3.08 16.14
CA ARG A 248 3.99 2.37 16.65
C ARG A 248 4.07 0.96 16.06
N GLU A 249 5.26 0.41 15.95
CA GLU A 249 5.53 -0.91 15.36
C GLU A 249 5.11 -1.05 13.89
N ARG A 250 4.89 0.09 13.21
CA ARG A 250 4.49 0.14 11.79
C ARG A 250 5.49 0.92 10.98
N GLU A 251 5.38 0.77 9.68
CA GLU A 251 6.19 1.47 8.70
C GLU A 251 5.43 2.66 8.12
N LEU A 252 6.07 3.82 8.06
CA LEU A 252 5.55 5.03 7.41
C LEU A 252 6.34 5.33 6.14
N LEU A 253 5.64 5.44 5.01
CA LEU A 253 6.23 5.96 3.78
C LEU A 253 6.45 7.46 3.93
N VAL A 254 7.70 7.89 3.96
CA VAL A 254 8.07 9.32 4.17
C VAL A 254 8.60 10.01 2.92
N TYR A 255 9.06 9.22 1.95
CA TYR A 255 9.53 9.72 0.65
C TYR A 255 9.20 8.73 -0.46
N GLY A 256 8.84 9.27 -1.64
CA GLY A 256 8.74 8.51 -2.89
C GLY A 256 7.61 8.95 -3.81
N SER A 257 7.67 8.49 -5.04
CA SER A 257 6.62 8.74 -6.04
C SER A 257 5.44 7.80 -5.77
N ILE A 258 4.29 8.38 -5.38
CA ILE A 258 3.08 7.59 -5.11
C ILE A 258 2.40 7.24 -6.44
N PRO A 259 2.06 5.95 -6.67
CA PRO A 259 1.23 5.55 -7.80
C PRO A 259 -0.14 6.25 -7.75
N VAL A 260 -0.50 6.94 -8.84
CA VAL A 260 -1.85 7.48 -9.03
C VAL A 260 -2.72 6.56 -9.86
N MET A 261 -2.09 5.64 -10.61
CA MET A 261 -2.77 4.58 -11.34
C MET A 261 -1.83 3.41 -11.58
N VAL A 262 -2.35 2.21 -11.41
CA VAL A 262 -1.69 0.97 -11.84
C VAL A 262 -2.61 0.29 -12.86
N THR A 263 -2.09 -0.07 -14.03
CA THR A 263 -2.89 -0.64 -15.11
C THR A 263 -2.21 -1.84 -15.76
N ALA A 264 -2.98 -2.89 -16.02
CA ALA A 264 -2.54 -4.03 -16.82
C ALA A 264 -2.51 -3.73 -18.32
N GLN A 265 -3.01 -2.58 -18.75
CA GLN A 265 -2.97 -2.13 -20.14
C GLN A 265 -1.70 -1.31 -20.37
N CYS A 266 -0.76 -1.85 -21.14
CA CYS A 266 0.48 -1.17 -21.46
C CYS A 266 0.24 -0.01 -22.42
N ILE A 267 0.53 1.22 -22.01
CA ILE A 267 0.36 2.45 -22.79
C ILE A 267 1.19 2.36 -24.09
N ARG A 268 2.45 1.96 -23.98
CA ARG A 268 3.34 1.83 -25.17
C ARG A 268 2.79 0.80 -26.16
N LYS A 269 2.37 -0.36 -25.69
CA LYS A 269 1.79 -1.41 -26.55
C LYS A 269 0.56 -0.91 -27.30
N THR A 270 -0.24 -0.05 -26.67
CA THR A 270 -1.47 0.49 -27.27
C THR A 270 -1.17 1.49 -28.39
N VAL A 271 -0.08 2.26 -28.29
CA VAL A 271 0.25 3.35 -29.22
C VAL A 271 1.25 2.89 -30.31
N GLU A 272 2.30 2.19 -29.92
CA GLU A 272 3.46 1.90 -30.79
C GLU A 272 3.71 0.39 -30.98
N GLY A 273 2.97 -0.47 -30.29
CA GLY A 273 3.25 -1.89 -30.21
C GLY A 273 4.23 -2.25 -29.09
N CYS A 274 4.37 -3.56 -28.82
CA CYS A 274 5.23 -4.03 -27.73
C CYS A 274 6.70 -4.07 -28.11
N SER A 275 7.51 -3.20 -27.54
CA SER A 275 8.99 -3.17 -27.70
C SER A 275 9.74 -3.95 -26.61
N LYS A 276 9.04 -4.49 -25.59
CA LYS A 276 9.63 -5.09 -24.36
C LYS A 276 10.66 -4.17 -23.67
N CYS A 277 10.48 -2.85 -23.80
CA CYS A 277 11.39 -1.86 -23.24
C CYS A 277 10.89 -1.36 -21.89
N PRO A 278 11.67 -1.51 -20.80
CA PRO A 278 11.28 -1.09 -19.45
C PRO A 278 11.49 0.40 -19.19
N GLU A 279 11.71 1.21 -20.23
CA GLU A 279 11.95 2.64 -20.09
C GLU A 279 10.75 3.38 -19.50
N TYR A 280 11.05 4.52 -18.83
CA TYR A 280 10.02 5.46 -18.41
C TYR A 280 9.40 6.17 -19.60
N LEU A 281 8.08 6.32 -19.56
CA LEU A 281 7.30 7.20 -20.41
C LEU A 281 6.82 8.38 -19.57
N TYR A 282 6.34 9.43 -20.23
CA TYR A 282 5.87 10.62 -19.54
C TYR A 282 4.52 11.05 -20.13
N LEU A 283 3.48 11.08 -19.29
CA LEU A 283 2.18 11.64 -19.63
C LEU A 283 2.14 13.11 -19.22
N ARG A 284 1.53 13.94 -20.05
CA ARG A 284 1.34 15.36 -19.75
C ARG A 284 -0.15 15.68 -19.71
N ASP A 285 -0.61 16.28 -18.61
CA ASP A 285 -2.00 16.73 -18.47
C ASP A 285 -2.28 18.09 -19.14
N ARG A 286 -3.54 18.55 -19.07
CA ARG A 286 -3.96 19.84 -19.61
C ARG A 286 -3.29 21.04 -18.92
N LYS A 287 -2.83 20.87 -17.68
CA LYS A 287 -2.11 21.88 -16.89
C LYS A 287 -0.59 21.80 -17.10
N LYS A 288 -0.14 21.00 -18.08
CA LYS A 288 1.27 20.74 -18.41
C LYS A 288 2.07 20.04 -17.29
N LYS A 289 1.39 19.45 -16.28
CA LYS A 289 2.05 18.60 -15.29
C LYS A 289 2.47 17.29 -15.96
N VAL A 290 3.63 16.80 -15.58
CA VAL A 290 4.24 15.60 -16.17
C VAL A 290 4.17 14.47 -15.15
N PHE A 291 3.60 13.34 -15.57
CA PHE A 291 3.44 12.14 -14.76
C PHE A 291 4.36 11.05 -15.30
N PRO A 292 5.36 10.61 -14.55
CA PRO A 292 6.20 9.49 -14.94
C PRO A 292 5.38 8.20 -15.04
N VAL A 293 5.62 7.42 -16.08
CA VAL A 293 4.99 6.11 -16.28
C VAL A 293 6.08 5.06 -16.39
N ARG A 294 6.08 4.12 -15.48
CA ARG A 294 7.00 2.98 -15.53
C ARG A 294 6.38 1.80 -16.27
N ASN A 295 7.11 1.29 -17.24
CA ASN A 295 6.75 0.07 -17.94
C ASN A 295 7.35 -1.14 -17.20
N GLN A 296 6.53 -1.87 -16.47
CA GLN A 296 6.94 -3.12 -15.82
C GLN A 296 6.77 -4.29 -16.79
N CYS A 297 7.69 -4.40 -17.74
CA CYS A 297 7.59 -5.34 -18.86
C CYS A 297 7.58 -6.80 -18.45
N ARG A 298 8.20 -7.15 -17.32
CA ARG A 298 8.19 -8.51 -16.77
C ARG A 298 6.76 -9.00 -16.50
N PHE A 299 5.95 -8.16 -15.88
CA PHE A 299 4.55 -8.45 -15.52
C PHE A 299 3.52 -7.85 -16.47
N CYS A 300 3.97 -7.13 -17.50
CA CYS A 300 3.13 -6.49 -18.52
C CYS A 300 2.09 -5.51 -17.93
N CYS A 301 2.53 -4.66 -17.01
CA CYS A 301 1.72 -3.59 -16.44
C CYS A 301 2.46 -2.26 -16.47
N ASN A 302 1.72 -1.17 -16.25
CA ASN A 302 2.26 0.17 -16.09
C ASN A 302 1.88 0.74 -14.74
N THR A 303 2.82 1.45 -14.13
CA THR A 303 2.56 2.29 -12.96
C THR A 303 2.73 3.74 -13.37
N ILE A 304 1.67 4.54 -13.20
CA ILE A 304 1.69 5.99 -13.42
C ILE A 304 1.89 6.62 -12.05
N TYR A 305 2.98 7.37 -11.91
CA TYR A 305 3.31 8.05 -10.67
C TYR A 305 2.81 9.48 -10.65
N ASN A 306 2.62 10.03 -9.46
CA ASN A 306 2.30 11.44 -9.27
C ASN A 306 3.39 12.32 -9.89
N SER A 307 3.01 13.50 -10.34
CA SER A 307 3.92 14.49 -10.95
C SER A 307 4.98 15.05 -10.00
N SER A 308 4.73 14.98 -8.71
CA SER A 308 5.68 15.38 -7.67
C SER A 308 5.79 14.28 -6.62
N PRO A 309 7.01 13.87 -6.22
CA PRO A 309 7.18 12.87 -5.19
C PRO A 309 6.68 13.36 -3.83
N LEU A 310 6.22 12.43 -3.01
CA LEU A 310 5.96 12.66 -1.59
C LEU A 310 7.27 13.01 -0.89
N SER A 311 7.26 14.02 -0.03
CA SER A 311 8.31 14.23 0.96
C SER A 311 7.73 14.78 2.26
N LEU A 312 7.93 14.03 3.35
CA LEU A 312 7.55 14.41 4.70
C LEU A 312 8.74 14.92 5.53
N LEU A 313 9.85 15.27 4.88
CA LEU A 313 11.07 15.75 5.56
C LEU A 313 10.79 16.96 6.46
N LYS A 314 9.93 17.87 6.02
CA LYS A 314 9.54 19.08 6.78
C LYS A 314 8.49 18.81 7.87
N ASP A 315 7.94 17.60 7.92
CA ASP A 315 6.88 17.23 8.86
C ASP A 315 7.41 16.39 10.06
N LYS A 316 8.72 16.51 10.36
CA LYS A 316 9.41 15.77 11.42
C LYS A 316 8.65 15.79 12.76
N LYS A 317 8.13 16.96 13.19
CA LYS A 317 7.40 17.10 14.45
C LYS A 317 6.14 16.22 14.51
N GLN A 318 5.44 16.05 13.40
CA GLN A 318 4.27 15.19 13.29
C GLN A 318 4.70 13.72 13.31
N ILE A 319 5.78 13.38 12.59
CA ILE A 319 6.33 12.02 12.57
C ILE A 319 6.84 11.62 13.94
N ASP A 320 7.50 12.54 14.68
CA ASP A 320 7.96 12.31 16.05
C ASP A 320 6.80 12.02 17.03
N ARG A 321 5.58 12.54 16.77
CA ARG A 321 4.38 12.21 17.56
C ARG A 321 3.82 10.84 17.19
N LEU A 322 3.85 10.48 15.92
CA LEU A 322 3.37 9.18 15.44
C LEU A 322 4.26 8.03 15.92
N GLN A 323 5.55 8.26 16.09
CA GLN A 323 6.55 7.28 16.50
C GLN A 323 6.49 5.97 15.68
N PRO A 324 6.44 6.02 14.33
CA PRO A 324 6.52 4.79 13.56
C PRO A 324 7.87 4.13 13.81
N GLU A 325 7.92 2.80 13.77
CA GLU A 325 9.18 2.07 13.93
C GLU A 325 10.11 2.27 12.73
N VAL A 326 9.53 2.30 11.55
CA VAL A 326 10.28 2.38 10.29
C VAL A 326 9.86 3.60 9.47
N LEU A 327 10.86 4.33 8.99
CA LEU A 327 10.70 5.34 7.95
C LEU A 327 11.14 4.74 6.62
N ARG A 328 10.19 4.55 5.68
CA ARG A 328 10.49 4.02 4.36
C ARG A 328 10.68 5.14 3.33
N LEU A 329 11.79 5.07 2.61
CA LEU A 329 12.04 5.87 1.41
C LEU A 329 11.91 4.97 0.17
N ALA A 330 11.02 5.32 -0.76
CA ALA A 330 10.76 4.54 -1.98
C ALA A 330 11.28 5.27 -3.21
N PHE A 331 12.44 4.83 -3.70
CA PHE A 331 13.06 5.38 -4.91
C PHE A 331 12.54 4.68 -6.16
N THR A 332 12.21 5.49 -7.16
CA THR A 332 11.63 5.04 -8.43
C THR A 332 12.47 5.52 -9.61
N SER A 333 12.26 6.76 -10.06
CA SER A 333 12.95 7.35 -11.23
C SER A 333 14.20 8.16 -10.87
N GLU A 334 14.52 8.26 -9.58
CA GLU A 334 15.67 9.03 -9.10
C GLU A 334 16.98 8.42 -9.58
N SER A 335 17.91 9.29 -10.02
CA SER A 335 19.29 8.91 -10.29
C SER A 335 20.03 8.52 -9.00
N ALA A 336 21.19 7.87 -9.13
CA ALA A 336 22.04 7.56 -7.98
C ALA A 336 22.41 8.80 -7.14
N ALA A 337 22.68 9.93 -7.80
CA ALA A 337 22.99 11.19 -7.12
C ALA A 337 21.80 11.71 -6.32
N GLN A 338 20.61 11.76 -6.92
CA GLN A 338 19.39 12.17 -6.24
C GLN A 338 19.02 11.22 -5.10
N THR A 339 19.20 9.90 -5.30
CA THR A 339 18.99 8.89 -4.24
C THR A 339 19.90 9.18 -3.05
N GLY A 340 21.17 9.46 -3.28
CA GLY A 340 22.13 9.79 -2.23
C GLY A 340 21.80 11.09 -1.48
N GLU A 341 21.42 12.13 -2.20
CA GLU A 341 21.03 13.42 -1.62
C GLU A 341 19.81 13.30 -0.72
N VAL A 342 18.75 12.63 -1.21
CA VAL A 342 17.53 12.40 -0.43
C VAL A 342 17.82 11.56 0.80
N LEU A 343 18.56 10.46 0.63
CA LEU A 343 18.86 9.55 1.73
C LEU A 343 19.70 10.24 2.83
N ASP A 344 20.71 11.00 2.45
CA ASP A 344 21.52 11.80 3.37
C ASP A 344 20.65 12.82 4.16
N ALA A 345 19.73 13.52 3.48
CA ALA A 345 18.84 14.48 4.12
C ALA A 345 17.93 13.83 5.16
N TYR A 346 17.38 12.63 4.88
CA TYR A 346 16.55 11.91 5.83
C TYR A 346 17.35 11.34 7.00
N VAL A 347 18.53 10.77 6.76
CA VAL A 347 19.46 10.30 7.81
C VAL A 347 19.83 11.45 8.74
N LYS A 348 20.30 12.56 8.20
CA LYS A 348 20.66 13.75 9.00
C LYS A 348 19.49 14.26 9.82
N THR A 349 18.32 14.44 9.20
CA THR A 349 17.16 15.02 9.85
C THR A 349 16.59 14.12 10.96
N PHE A 350 16.43 12.83 10.70
CA PHE A 350 15.71 11.93 11.60
C PHE A 350 16.61 11.18 12.58
N LEU A 351 17.83 10.83 12.17
CA LEU A 351 18.74 10.08 13.04
C LEU A 351 19.78 10.96 13.72
N HIS A 352 20.33 11.95 13.03
CA HIS A 352 21.36 12.83 13.58
C HIS A 352 20.79 14.13 14.18
N GLN A 353 19.48 14.38 14.01
CA GLN A 353 18.81 15.58 14.50
C GLN A 353 19.34 16.89 13.85
N GLU A 354 19.86 16.80 12.63
CA GLU A 354 20.39 17.90 11.83
C GLU A 354 19.40 18.22 10.71
N PRO A 355 18.52 19.22 10.84
CA PRO A 355 17.53 19.53 9.81
C PRO A 355 18.20 19.97 8.51
N VAL A 356 17.83 19.31 7.42
CA VAL A 356 18.31 19.61 6.06
C VAL A 356 17.12 19.95 5.18
N GLU A 357 17.30 20.86 4.24
CA GLU A 357 16.32 21.15 3.20
C GLU A 357 16.68 20.42 1.91
N LEU A 358 15.67 19.82 1.28
CA LEU A 358 15.80 19.28 -0.08
C LEU A 358 15.27 20.31 -1.07
N GLU A 359 16.02 20.51 -2.15
CA GLU A 359 15.58 21.30 -3.29
C GLU A 359 14.63 20.47 -4.16
N GLY A 360 13.57 21.11 -4.66
CA GLY A 360 12.61 20.45 -5.56
C GLY A 360 11.16 20.73 -5.25
N GLU A 361 10.29 20.26 -6.14
CA GLU A 361 8.83 20.34 -5.98
C GLU A 361 8.34 19.01 -5.36
N PHE A 362 7.90 19.06 -4.11
CA PHE A 362 7.40 17.90 -3.36
C PHE A 362 5.94 18.07 -2.96
N THR A 363 5.23 16.95 -2.82
CA THR A 363 3.90 16.91 -2.22
C THR A 363 3.96 16.28 -0.83
N ARG A 364 2.97 16.62 0.01
CA ARG A 364 2.72 15.92 1.28
C ARG A 364 1.66 14.82 1.14
N GLY A 365 1.15 14.58 -0.06
CA GLY A 365 0.03 13.67 -0.28
C GLY A 365 -1.16 14.02 0.63
N HIS A 366 -1.77 13.02 1.21
CA HIS A 366 -2.89 13.17 2.15
C HIS A 366 -2.46 13.39 3.60
N PHE A 367 -1.16 13.32 3.93
CA PHE A 367 -0.64 13.40 5.29
C PHE A 367 -1.11 14.63 6.09
N LYS A 368 -1.37 15.76 5.40
CA LYS A 368 -1.85 16.98 6.05
C LYS A 368 -3.38 17.08 6.10
N ARG A 369 -4.09 16.64 5.06
CA ARG A 369 -5.53 16.94 4.90
C ARG A 369 -6.41 15.69 4.85
N GLY A 370 -5.84 14.51 4.58
CA GLY A 370 -6.60 13.30 4.31
C GLY A 370 -7.19 13.27 2.90
N VAL A 371 -8.03 12.28 2.65
CA VAL A 371 -8.86 12.17 1.44
C VAL A 371 -10.20 12.84 1.76
N GLU A 372 -10.55 13.88 1.00
CA GLU A 372 -11.84 14.58 1.11
C GLU A 372 -12.92 13.85 0.30
#